data_70ca054609de98ad861f64d3aec2f239
#
_entry.id   70ca054609de98ad861f64d3aec2f239
#
_cell.length_a   1.000
_cell.length_b   1.000
_cell.length_c   1.000
_cell.angle_alpha   90.00
_cell.angle_beta   90.00
_cell.angle_gamma   90.00
#
_symmetry.space_group_name_H-M   'P 1'
#
loop_
_entity.id
_entity.type
_entity.pdbx_description
1 polymer ?
#
loop_
_entity_poly.entity_id
_entity_poly.type
_entity_poly.pdbx_seq_one_letter_code
_entity_poly.pdbx_strand_id
1 'polypeptide(L)'
;MNNKQVDILLSVYNPNEEYLIKQLISLNNQTYPNLKLYIFDDCIKKRCNLDLFEKYITNFSYDVLPYCEENLNYMGAFEKLVQRSDGEYIAFCDQDDIWMDDKVEKCVAYMNEKNIDLVVTDKQIIDENDNVTCSSVRKHSNKNYDNWNTYDDITKYNIFVTYAVGMSIIMKASFAKKSLPFSKYTGHDKWVLACTSTEGKVGYLNLPLVHYRRHGKNVSGVLVGIETKEDYINQRIMHDLKMIEDMTKKY
;
A
#
# COMPACT_ATOMS: atom_id res chain seq x y z
N MET A 1 -11.81 -15.38 19.79
CA MET A 1 -12.26 -14.34 18.85
C MET A 1 -12.09 -14.89 17.44
N ASN A 2 -13.09 -14.77 16.57
CA ASN A 2 -12.95 -15.23 15.19
C ASN A 2 -12.11 -14.18 14.44
N ASN A 3 -10.83 -14.46 14.22
CA ASN A 3 -9.93 -13.53 13.52
C ASN A 3 -10.33 -13.48 12.05
N LYS A 4 -10.83 -12.33 11.61
CA LYS A 4 -11.24 -12.10 10.23
C LYS A 4 -10.03 -12.17 9.30
N GLN A 5 -10.20 -12.72 8.11
CA GLN A 5 -9.12 -12.89 7.14
C GLN A 5 -8.58 -11.53 6.67
N VAL A 6 -7.24 -11.44 6.61
CA VAL A 6 -6.52 -10.33 5.99
C VAL A 6 -5.83 -10.85 4.73
N ASP A 7 -6.19 -10.27 3.60
CA ASP A 7 -5.56 -10.56 2.32
C ASP A 7 -4.38 -9.63 2.10
N ILE A 8 -3.19 -10.20 1.97
CA ILE A 8 -1.99 -9.46 1.60
C ILE A 8 -1.92 -9.43 0.08
N LEU A 9 -1.87 -8.25 -0.50
CA LEU A 9 -1.87 -8.02 -1.94
C LEU A 9 -0.46 -7.65 -2.40
N LEU A 10 0.27 -8.61 -2.96
CA LEU A 10 1.65 -8.44 -3.40
C LEU A 10 1.71 -8.26 -4.93
N SER A 11 2.12 -7.08 -5.36
CA SER A 11 2.44 -6.81 -6.76
C SER A 11 3.94 -7.02 -7.01
N VAL A 12 4.27 -7.79 -8.04
CA VAL A 12 5.65 -8.13 -8.41
C VAL A 12 5.94 -7.69 -9.84
N TYR A 13 7.08 -7.02 -10.04
CA TYR A 13 7.59 -6.62 -11.35
C TYR A 13 9.11 -6.66 -11.38
N ASN A 14 9.69 -7.66 -12.04
CA ASN A 14 11.15 -7.84 -12.17
C ASN A 14 11.91 -7.54 -10.84
N PRO A 15 11.57 -8.24 -9.75
CA PRO A 15 12.08 -7.93 -8.43
C PRO A 15 13.58 -8.19 -8.30
N ASN A 16 14.21 -7.48 -7.37
CA ASN A 16 15.46 -7.96 -6.79
C ASN A 16 15.11 -9.16 -5.90
N GLU A 17 15.67 -10.32 -6.22
CA GLU A 17 15.33 -11.57 -5.57
C GLU A 17 15.68 -11.56 -4.07
N GLU A 18 16.79 -10.94 -3.67
CA GLU A 18 17.18 -10.82 -2.25
C GLU A 18 16.17 -9.98 -1.47
N TYR A 19 15.69 -8.88 -2.05
CA TYR A 19 14.69 -8.04 -1.40
C TYR A 19 13.34 -8.76 -1.30
N LEU A 20 12.92 -9.43 -2.38
CA LEU A 20 11.70 -10.22 -2.37
C LEU A 20 11.76 -11.34 -1.31
N ILE A 21 12.88 -12.07 -1.19
CA ILE A 21 13.05 -13.09 -0.15
C ILE A 21 12.87 -12.49 1.25
N LYS A 22 13.49 -11.34 1.54
CA LYS A 22 13.34 -10.67 2.83
C LYS A 22 11.90 -10.24 3.09
N GLN A 23 11.22 -9.73 2.06
CA GLN A 23 9.79 -9.41 2.15
C GLN A 23 8.97 -10.67 2.47
N LEU A 24 9.14 -11.77 1.72
CA LEU A 24 8.40 -13.01 1.96
C LEU A 24 8.64 -13.58 3.36
N ILE A 25 9.88 -13.57 3.85
CA ILE A 25 10.20 -13.97 5.22
C ILE A 25 9.44 -13.10 6.23
N SER A 26 9.41 -11.79 6.04
CA SER A 26 8.70 -10.87 6.95
C SER A 26 7.18 -11.07 6.92
N LEU A 27 6.62 -11.43 5.77
CA LEU A 27 5.22 -11.81 5.66
C LEU A 27 4.93 -13.13 6.38
N ASN A 28 5.78 -14.13 6.19
CA ASN A 28 5.61 -15.45 6.80
C ASN A 28 5.71 -15.42 8.34
N ASN A 29 6.43 -14.44 8.88
CA ASN A 29 6.61 -14.23 10.31
C ASN A 29 5.48 -13.44 10.98
N GLN A 30 4.46 -12.98 10.24
CA GLN A 30 3.38 -12.20 10.84
C GLN A 30 2.67 -12.98 11.94
N THR A 31 2.45 -12.31 13.08
CA THR A 31 1.78 -12.91 14.26
C THR A 31 0.27 -13.05 14.11
N TYR A 32 -0.33 -12.36 13.14
CA TYR A 32 -1.76 -12.45 12.89
C TYR A 32 -2.13 -13.80 12.26
N PRO A 33 -3.07 -14.58 12.84
CA PRO A 33 -3.22 -15.99 12.53
C PRO A 33 -4.02 -16.32 11.25
N ASN A 34 -4.78 -15.36 10.69
CA ASN A 34 -5.66 -15.61 9.55
C ASN A 34 -5.28 -14.72 8.36
N LEU A 35 -4.26 -15.17 7.62
CA LEU A 35 -3.68 -14.49 6.46
C LEU A 35 -3.87 -15.30 5.19
N LYS A 36 -3.98 -14.58 4.08
CA LYS A 36 -3.86 -15.14 2.74
C LYS A 36 -3.08 -14.16 1.85
N LEU A 37 -2.15 -14.68 1.02
CA LEU A 37 -1.36 -13.87 0.11
C LEU A 37 -1.89 -14.01 -1.32
N TYR A 38 -2.20 -12.90 -1.94
CA TYR A 38 -2.48 -12.81 -3.37
C TYR A 38 -1.31 -12.19 -4.09
N ILE A 39 -0.83 -12.85 -5.13
CA ILE A 39 0.37 -12.46 -5.88
C ILE A 39 -0.02 -12.17 -7.32
N PHE A 40 0.41 -11.05 -7.85
CA PHE A 40 0.31 -10.75 -9.26
C PHE A 40 1.67 -10.32 -9.81
N ASP A 41 2.19 -11.12 -10.75
CA ASP A 41 3.43 -10.80 -11.50
C ASP A 41 3.07 -10.11 -12.81
N ASP A 42 3.32 -8.79 -12.86
CA ASP A 42 3.04 -7.93 -14.01
C ASP A 42 4.21 -7.86 -15.01
N CYS A 43 5.32 -8.58 -14.77
CA CYS A 43 6.49 -8.57 -15.64
C CYS A 43 6.35 -9.59 -16.78
N ILE A 44 6.00 -9.13 -17.98
CA ILE A 44 5.81 -9.99 -19.16
C ILE A 44 7.13 -10.62 -19.63
N LYS A 45 8.22 -9.85 -19.60
CA LYS A 45 9.51 -10.24 -20.18
C LYS A 45 10.31 -11.21 -19.31
N LYS A 46 10.16 -11.12 -18.00
CA LYS A 46 10.92 -11.92 -17.05
C LYS A 46 10.03 -12.23 -15.84
N ARG A 47 9.39 -13.39 -15.86
CA ARG A 47 8.52 -13.83 -14.77
C ARG A 47 9.33 -14.06 -13.49
N CYS A 48 8.69 -13.78 -12.37
CA CYS A 48 9.23 -14.06 -11.05
C CYS A 48 9.38 -15.58 -10.85
N ASN A 49 10.40 -15.99 -10.11
CA ASN A 49 10.57 -17.38 -9.72
C ASN A 49 9.51 -17.74 -8.66
N LEU A 50 8.54 -18.57 -9.05
CA LEU A 50 7.42 -18.98 -8.17
C LEU A 50 7.84 -19.89 -7.04
N ASP A 51 8.97 -20.63 -7.17
CA ASP A 51 9.49 -21.52 -6.12
C ASP A 51 9.84 -20.73 -4.84
N LEU A 52 10.10 -19.43 -4.96
CA LEU A 52 10.32 -18.57 -3.79
C LEU A 52 9.10 -18.49 -2.89
N PHE A 53 7.90 -18.45 -3.46
CA PHE A 53 6.67 -18.37 -2.66
C PHE A 53 6.44 -19.71 -1.93
N GLU A 54 6.60 -20.85 -2.60
CA GLU A 54 6.50 -22.15 -1.97
C GLU A 54 7.53 -22.34 -0.84
N LYS A 55 8.75 -21.86 -1.06
CA LYS A 55 9.84 -21.99 -0.09
C LYS A 55 9.67 -21.11 1.13
N TYR A 56 9.19 -19.88 1.00
CA TYR A 56 9.22 -18.87 2.06
C TYR A 56 7.84 -18.55 2.66
N ILE A 57 6.73 -18.91 2.02
CA ILE A 57 5.37 -18.76 2.57
C ILE A 57 4.84 -20.13 2.98
N THR A 58 5.02 -20.48 4.25
CA THR A 58 4.67 -21.80 4.82
C THR A 58 3.61 -21.73 5.90
N ASN A 59 3.34 -20.54 6.48
CA ASN A 59 2.44 -20.39 7.61
C ASN A 59 0.99 -20.07 7.22
N PHE A 60 0.74 -19.71 5.95
CA PHE A 60 -0.59 -19.43 5.42
C PHE A 60 -0.63 -19.69 3.91
N SER A 61 -1.85 -19.74 3.34
CA SER A 61 -2.03 -20.03 1.92
C SER A 61 -1.72 -18.81 1.03
N TYR A 62 -1.36 -19.08 -0.23
CA TYR A 62 -1.22 -18.06 -1.25
C TYR A 62 -1.86 -18.47 -2.58
N ASP A 63 -2.28 -17.47 -3.35
CA ASP A 63 -2.78 -17.63 -4.72
C ASP A 63 -1.95 -16.75 -5.66
N VAL A 64 -1.44 -17.33 -6.75
CA VAL A 64 -0.82 -16.58 -7.84
C VAL A 64 -1.89 -16.30 -8.89
N LEU A 65 -2.14 -15.04 -9.19
CA LEU A 65 -3.13 -14.65 -10.18
C LEU A 65 -2.65 -14.97 -11.60
N PRO A 66 -3.58 -15.28 -12.52
CA PRO A 66 -3.25 -15.49 -13.92
C PRO A 66 -2.54 -14.28 -14.54
N TYR A 67 -1.52 -14.54 -15.32
CA TYR A 67 -0.77 -13.54 -16.06
C TYR A 67 -1.64 -12.76 -17.05
N CYS A 68 -1.25 -11.53 -17.33
CA CYS A 68 -1.80 -10.74 -18.43
C CYS A 68 -0.86 -10.73 -19.64
N GLU A 69 -1.42 -10.48 -20.82
CA GLU A 69 -0.65 -10.31 -22.06
C GLU A 69 0.04 -8.94 -22.13
N GLU A 70 -0.51 -7.97 -21.42
CA GLU A 70 0.01 -6.60 -21.33
C GLU A 70 0.46 -6.26 -19.91
N ASN A 71 1.44 -5.37 -19.79
CA ASN A 71 1.83 -4.81 -18.50
C ASN A 71 0.75 -3.83 -18.04
N LEU A 72 0.19 -4.09 -16.87
CA LEU A 72 -0.86 -3.27 -16.26
C LEU A 72 -0.32 -2.09 -15.46
N ASN A 73 0.99 -2.01 -15.27
CA ASN A 73 1.68 -1.18 -14.28
C ASN A 73 1.18 -1.43 -12.85
N TYR A 74 1.84 -0.80 -11.86
CA TYR A 74 1.49 -1.03 -10.46
C TYR A 74 0.02 -0.70 -10.11
N MET A 75 -0.60 0.27 -10.78
CA MET A 75 -2.00 0.63 -10.56
C MET A 75 -2.95 -0.49 -10.96
N GLY A 76 -2.84 -0.96 -12.20
CA GLY A 76 -3.66 -2.07 -12.72
C GLY A 76 -3.37 -3.39 -12.00
N ALA A 77 -2.11 -3.61 -11.57
CA ALA A 77 -1.73 -4.78 -10.79
C ALA A 77 -2.47 -4.81 -9.44
N PHE A 78 -2.45 -3.71 -8.68
CA PHE A 78 -3.19 -3.63 -7.42
C PHE A 78 -4.71 -3.63 -7.61
N GLU A 79 -5.23 -3.01 -8.68
CA GLU A 79 -6.64 -3.09 -9.01
C GLU A 79 -7.10 -4.55 -9.21
N LYS A 80 -6.34 -5.33 -9.98
CA LYS A 80 -6.60 -6.75 -10.21
C LYS A 80 -6.53 -7.57 -8.91
N LEU A 81 -5.56 -7.29 -8.05
CA LEU A 81 -5.43 -7.92 -6.74
C LEU A 81 -6.64 -7.60 -5.84
N VAL A 82 -7.09 -6.35 -5.78
CA VAL A 82 -8.28 -5.95 -5.01
C VAL A 82 -9.55 -6.63 -5.55
N GLN A 83 -9.71 -6.75 -6.87
CA GLN A 83 -10.84 -7.46 -7.47
C GLN A 83 -10.88 -8.93 -7.05
N ARG A 84 -9.73 -9.57 -6.91
CA ARG A 84 -9.60 -10.99 -6.59
C ARG A 84 -9.73 -11.30 -5.11
N SER A 85 -9.34 -10.37 -4.23
CA SER A 85 -9.36 -10.56 -2.77
C SER A 85 -10.76 -10.92 -2.25
N ASP A 86 -10.85 -11.78 -1.22
CA ASP A 86 -12.10 -12.24 -0.63
C ASP A 86 -12.16 -12.12 0.91
N GLY A 87 -11.07 -11.68 1.55
CA GLY A 87 -10.99 -11.42 2.98
C GLY A 87 -11.79 -10.19 3.44
N GLU A 88 -11.88 -10.02 4.75
CA GLU A 88 -12.52 -8.83 5.38
C GLU A 88 -11.64 -7.59 5.28
N TYR A 89 -10.32 -7.78 5.39
CA TYR A 89 -9.31 -6.73 5.30
C TYR A 89 -8.37 -7.01 4.16
N ILE A 90 -7.75 -5.96 3.62
CA ILE A 90 -6.64 -6.03 2.69
C ILE A 90 -5.46 -5.22 3.20
N ALA A 91 -4.26 -5.66 2.85
CA ALA A 91 -3.00 -4.98 3.07
C ALA A 91 -2.21 -4.91 1.76
N PHE A 92 -1.89 -3.70 1.28
CA PHE A 92 -1.04 -3.55 0.11
C PHE A 92 0.41 -3.88 0.46
N CYS A 93 1.09 -4.60 -0.43
CA CYS A 93 2.45 -5.06 -0.23
C CYS A 93 3.31 -4.80 -1.47
N ASP A 94 4.39 -4.08 -1.30
CA ASP A 94 5.42 -3.90 -2.31
C ASP A 94 6.46 -5.03 -2.19
N GLN A 95 7.24 -5.26 -3.25
CA GLN A 95 8.10 -6.45 -3.38
C GLN A 95 9.46 -6.34 -2.69
N ASP A 96 9.79 -5.18 -2.11
CA ASP A 96 11.15 -4.79 -1.72
C ASP A 96 11.27 -4.21 -0.30
N ASP A 97 10.19 -4.24 0.47
CA ASP A 97 10.12 -3.76 1.85
C ASP A 97 10.35 -4.90 2.86
N ILE A 98 10.27 -4.59 4.16
CA ILE A 98 10.26 -5.57 5.24
C ILE A 98 9.20 -5.15 6.26
N TRP A 99 8.27 -6.05 6.60
CA TRP A 99 7.26 -5.77 7.61
C TRP A 99 7.72 -6.19 9.00
N MET A 100 7.33 -5.43 10.03
CA MET A 100 7.46 -5.88 11.42
C MET A 100 6.51 -7.05 11.66
N ASP A 101 6.93 -8.05 12.44
CA ASP A 101 6.20 -9.31 12.63
C ASP A 101 4.78 -9.10 13.16
N ASP A 102 4.54 -8.05 13.95
CA ASP A 102 3.26 -7.71 14.57
C ASP A 102 2.45 -6.64 13.82
N LYS A 103 2.85 -6.29 12.59
CA LYS A 103 2.20 -5.22 11.82
C LYS A 103 0.72 -5.47 11.62
N VAL A 104 0.35 -6.63 11.07
CA VAL A 104 -1.05 -6.92 10.75
C VAL A 104 -1.88 -6.99 12.02
N GLU A 105 -1.40 -7.64 13.05
CA GLU A 105 -2.09 -7.76 14.35
C GLU A 105 -2.37 -6.38 14.98
N LYS A 106 -1.36 -5.52 15.06
CA LYS A 106 -1.50 -4.16 15.60
C LYS A 106 -2.46 -3.29 14.79
N CYS A 107 -2.39 -3.38 13.46
CA CYS A 107 -3.28 -2.62 12.59
C CYS A 107 -4.73 -3.05 12.75
N VAL A 108 -5.02 -4.35 12.73
CA VAL A 108 -6.40 -4.88 12.88
C VAL A 108 -6.93 -4.57 14.27
N ALA A 109 -6.11 -4.72 15.33
CA ALA A 109 -6.50 -4.35 16.68
C ALA A 109 -6.87 -2.87 16.79
N TYR A 110 -6.05 -1.99 16.24
CA TYR A 110 -6.28 -0.54 16.21
C TYR A 110 -7.55 -0.17 15.41
N MET A 111 -7.76 -0.80 14.25
CA MET A 111 -8.97 -0.59 13.44
C MET A 111 -10.23 -0.96 14.20
N ASN A 112 -10.21 -2.08 14.91
CA ASN A 112 -11.35 -2.54 15.72
C ASN A 112 -11.58 -1.63 16.94
N GLU A 113 -10.54 -1.26 17.66
CA GLU A 113 -10.62 -0.37 18.84
C GLU A 113 -11.20 1.00 18.46
N LYS A 114 -10.70 1.59 17.37
CA LYS A 114 -11.12 2.93 16.92
C LYS A 114 -12.35 2.92 16.03
N ASN A 115 -12.84 1.75 15.64
CA ASN A 115 -13.94 1.58 14.68
C ASN A 115 -13.69 2.37 13.38
N ILE A 116 -12.54 2.14 12.76
CA ILE A 116 -12.12 2.78 11.51
C ILE A 116 -12.06 1.79 10.36
N ASP A 117 -12.06 2.31 9.14
CA ASP A 117 -12.18 1.54 7.91
C ASP A 117 -10.85 1.41 7.16
N LEU A 118 -9.90 2.31 7.44
CA LEU A 118 -8.56 2.32 6.92
C LEU A 118 -7.58 2.84 7.99
N VAL A 119 -6.47 2.15 8.16
CA VAL A 119 -5.35 2.60 8.99
C VAL A 119 -4.10 2.81 8.12
N VAL A 120 -3.39 3.89 8.39
CA VAL A 120 -2.04 4.16 7.89
C VAL A 120 -1.06 4.07 9.03
N THR A 121 0.06 3.37 8.83
CA THR A 121 1.13 3.30 9.84
C THR A 121 2.27 4.24 9.50
N ASP A 122 3.09 4.57 10.51
CA ASP A 122 4.41 5.12 10.27
C ASP A 122 5.34 4.06 9.67
N LYS A 123 6.50 4.48 9.20
CA LYS A 123 7.54 3.64 8.63
C LYS A 123 8.92 4.12 8.98
N GLN A 124 9.87 3.20 8.97
CA GLN A 124 11.29 3.49 8.93
C GLN A 124 11.75 3.54 7.48
N ILE A 125 12.83 4.23 7.19
CA ILE A 125 13.50 4.14 5.89
C ILE A 125 14.77 3.33 6.09
N ILE A 126 14.98 2.34 5.23
CA ILE A 126 16.22 1.57 5.13
C ILE A 126 16.86 1.79 3.75
N ASP A 127 18.19 1.65 3.70
CA ASP A 127 18.95 1.67 2.46
C ASP A 127 18.95 0.28 1.77
N GLU A 128 19.71 0.16 0.69
CA GLU A 128 19.89 -1.10 -0.06
C GLU A 128 20.55 -2.22 0.74
N ASN A 129 21.23 -1.89 1.85
CA ASN A 129 21.93 -2.82 2.75
C ASN A 129 21.20 -3.07 4.07
N ASP A 130 19.91 -2.69 4.16
CA ASP A 130 19.06 -2.79 5.36
C ASP A 130 19.45 -1.85 6.51
N ASN A 131 20.36 -0.89 6.32
CA ASN A 131 20.67 0.08 7.36
C ASN A 131 19.54 1.09 7.51
N VAL A 132 19.10 1.33 8.75
CA VAL A 132 18.08 2.33 9.04
C VAL A 132 18.64 3.73 8.86
N THR A 133 18.14 4.46 7.87
CA THR A 133 18.51 5.85 7.57
C THR A 133 17.54 6.87 8.16
N CYS A 134 16.29 6.45 8.45
CA CYS A 134 15.31 7.24 9.18
C CYS A 134 14.45 6.32 10.05
N SER A 135 14.48 6.51 11.36
CA SER A 135 13.76 5.65 12.31
C SER A 135 12.26 5.92 12.41
N SER A 136 11.78 7.05 11.90
CA SER A 136 10.35 7.41 11.86
C SER A 136 10.16 8.55 10.85
N VAL A 137 9.45 8.27 9.78
CA VAL A 137 9.15 9.30 8.77
C VAL A 137 8.24 10.39 9.35
N ARG A 138 7.31 10.01 10.24
CA ARG A 138 6.42 10.98 10.90
C ARG A 138 7.18 12.01 11.71
N LYS A 139 8.14 11.59 12.52
CA LYS A 139 8.91 12.50 13.37
C LYS A 139 9.73 13.53 12.56
N HIS A 140 10.10 13.16 11.33
CA HIS A 140 10.90 14.00 10.43
C HIS A 140 10.07 14.66 9.32
N SER A 141 8.74 14.47 9.35
CA SER A 141 7.82 15.03 8.36
C SER A 141 7.18 16.31 8.88
N ASN A 142 7.03 17.31 8.00
CA ASN A 142 6.24 18.50 8.27
C ASN A 142 4.72 18.28 8.07
N LYS A 143 4.29 17.05 7.78
CA LYS A 143 2.88 16.73 7.58
C LYS A 143 2.16 16.65 8.92
N ASN A 144 0.98 17.25 8.99
CA ASN A 144 0.11 17.14 10.15
C ASN A 144 -0.74 15.86 10.08
N TYR A 145 -0.56 14.97 11.05
CA TYR A 145 -1.33 13.75 11.21
C TYR A 145 -2.37 13.84 12.35
N ASP A 146 -2.47 14.95 13.03
CA ASP A 146 -3.32 15.07 14.23
C ASP A 146 -4.81 14.94 13.91
N ASN A 147 -5.23 15.42 12.74
CA ASN A 147 -6.62 15.35 12.28
C ASN A 147 -7.11 13.91 12.00
N TRP A 148 -6.21 12.97 11.78
CA TRP A 148 -6.54 11.60 11.48
C TRP A 148 -7.22 10.85 12.63
N ASN A 149 -6.93 11.26 13.85
CA ASN A 149 -7.47 10.61 15.05
C ASN A 149 -8.75 11.29 15.56
N THR A 150 -9.16 12.40 15.01
CA THR A 150 -10.32 13.20 15.46
C THR A 150 -11.57 12.94 14.64
N TYR A 151 -11.49 12.14 13.57
CA TYR A 151 -12.55 11.91 12.58
C TYR A 151 -13.01 13.17 11.84
N ASP A 152 -12.23 14.24 11.88
CA ASP A 152 -12.48 15.42 11.08
C ASP A 152 -12.38 15.11 9.58
N ASP A 153 -12.98 15.93 8.76
CA ASP A 153 -12.87 15.80 7.30
C ASP A 153 -11.43 16.03 6.84
N ILE A 154 -10.75 14.91 6.57
CA ILE A 154 -9.38 14.91 6.05
C ILE A 154 -9.32 14.77 4.54
N THR A 155 -10.45 14.64 3.87
CA THR A 155 -10.52 14.42 2.41
C THR A 155 -9.75 15.49 1.66
N LYS A 156 -9.96 16.76 2.00
CA LYS A 156 -9.26 17.89 1.38
C LYS A 156 -7.74 17.83 1.53
N TYR A 157 -7.24 17.26 2.63
CA TYR A 157 -5.80 17.10 2.83
C TYR A 157 -5.26 15.93 2.02
N ASN A 158 -6.02 14.86 1.88
CA ASN A 158 -5.60 13.66 1.12
C ASN A 158 -5.62 13.88 -0.39
N ILE A 159 -6.40 14.81 -0.89
CA ILE A 159 -6.42 15.15 -2.32
C ILE A 159 -5.10 15.78 -2.77
N PHE A 160 -4.55 16.70 -1.98
CA PHE A 160 -3.36 17.48 -2.37
C PHE A 160 -2.06 16.95 -1.78
N VAL A 161 -2.12 16.15 -0.71
CA VAL A 161 -0.95 15.68 0.01
C VAL A 161 -1.00 14.14 0.13
N THR A 162 0.08 13.49 -0.28
CA THR A 162 0.21 12.04 -0.08
C THR A 162 0.68 11.78 1.36
N TYR A 163 -0.22 11.29 2.21
CA TYR A 163 0.10 10.89 3.58
C TYR A 163 0.53 9.44 3.70
N ALA A 164 -0.04 8.57 2.88
CA ALA A 164 0.19 7.15 2.90
C ALA A 164 1.08 6.70 1.74
N VAL A 165 1.67 5.55 1.89
CA VAL A 165 2.26 4.73 0.81
C VAL A 165 1.66 3.33 0.92
N GLY A 166 1.53 2.62 -0.19
CA GLY A 166 0.77 1.37 -0.28
C GLY A 166 1.04 0.42 0.87
N MET A 167 2.31 0.07 1.12
CA MET A 167 2.71 -0.88 2.17
C MET A 167 2.40 -0.41 3.60
N SER A 168 2.05 0.86 3.81
CA SER A 168 1.65 1.36 5.14
C SER A 168 0.14 1.27 5.41
N ILE A 169 -0.66 0.81 4.43
CA ILE A 169 -2.11 0.77 4.50
C ILE A 169 -2.61 -0.64 4.82
N ILE A 170 -3.51 -0.73 5.80
CA ILE A 170 -4.46 -1.85 5.94
C ILE A 170 -5.87 -1.26 6.00
N MET A 171 -6.82 -1.88 5.28
CA MET A 171 -8.17 -1.35 5.18
C MET A 171 -9.22 -2.47 5.06
N LYS A 172 -10.49 -2.14 5.32
CA LYS A 172 -11.60 -3.04 5.01
C LYS A 172 -11.69 -3.26 3.50
N ALA A 173 -11.79 -4.52 3.08
CA ALA A 173 -11.89 -4.90 1.67
C ALA A 173 -13.10 -4.25 0.97
N SER A 174 -14.19 -4.04 1.69
CA SER A 174 -15.39 -3.37 1.16
C SER A 174 -15.11 -1.95 0.64
N PHE A 175 -14.27 -1.18 1.34
CA PHE A 175 -13.89 0.18 0.91
C PHE A 175 -12.90 0.14 -0.26
N ALA A 176 -11.95 -0.81 -0.26
CA ALA A 176 -11.05 -0.99 -1.39
C ALA A 176 -11.82 -1.35 -2.66
N LYS A 177 -12.77 -2.28 -2.58
CA LYS A 177 -13.63 -2.66 -3.71
C LYS A 177 -14.54 -1.52 -4.17
N LYS A 178 -15.07 -0.71 -3.26
CA LYS A 178 -15.80 0.51 -3.61
C LYS A 178 -14.93 1.53 -4.34
N SER A 179 -13.62 1.58 -4.07
CA SER A 179 -12.72 2.51 -4.74
C SER A 179 -12.39 2.15 -6.19
N LEU A 180 -12.78 0.96 -6.66
CA LEU A 180 -12.60 0.53 -8.05
C LEU A 180 -13.57 1.23 -9.02
N PRO A 181 -13.17 1.51 -10.28
CA PRO A 181 -11.79 1.41 -10.76
C PRO A 181 -10.89 2.48 -10.13
N PHE A 182 -9.59 2.24 -10.09
CA PHE A 182 -8.64 3.24 -9.61
C PHE A 182 -8.47 4.37 -10.63
N SER A 183 -8.32 5.61 -10.14
CA SER A 183 -7.99 6.72 -11.01
C SER A 183 -6.57 6.60 -11.56
N LYS A 184 -6.44 6.71 -12.87
CA LYS A 184 -5.12 6.68 -13.55
C LYS A 184 -4.25 7.91 -13.32
N TYR A 185 -4.77 8.91 -12.62
CA TYR A 185 -4.10 10.19 -12.39
C TYR A 185 -3.40 10.29 -11.05
N THR A 186 -3.43 9.22 -10.25
CA THR A 186 -2.78 9.20 -8.93
C THR A 186 -2.31 7.79 -8.57
N GLY A 187 -1.52 7.63 -7.50
CA GLY A 187 -1.17 6.31 -6.97
C GLY A 187 -2.37 5.63 -6.29
N HIS A 188 -2.39 4.29 -6.27
CA HIS A 188 -3.46 3.51 -5.64
C HIS A 188 -3.62 3.87 -4.16
N ASP A 189 -2.51 4.11 -3.47
CA ASP A 189 -2.44 4.50 -2.06
C ASP A 189 -3.18 5.80 -1.77
N LYS A 190 -2.87 6.85 -2.53
CA LYS A 190 -3.55 8.14 -2.43
C LYS A 190 -5.03 8.02 -2.83
N TRP A 191 -5.34 7.23 -3.86
CA TRP A 191 -6.70 7.04 -4.34
C TRP A 191 -7.59 6.34 -3.31
N VAL A 192 -7.18 5.16 -2.79
CA VAL A 192 -8.00 4.44 -1.81
C VAL A 192 -8.16 5.21 -0.51
N LEU A 193 -7.12 5.96 -0.10
CA LEU A 193 -7.20 6.83 1.07
C LEU A 193 -8.20 7.97 0.86
N ALA A 194 -8.15 8.66 -0.29
CA ALA A 194 -9.08 9.73 -0.62
C ALA A 194 -10.51 9.18 -0.70
N CYS A 195 -10.75 8.10 -1.43
CA CYS A 195 -12.07 7.46 -1.52
C CYS A 195 -12.60 7.03 -0.14
N THR A 196 -11.76 6.40 0.69
CA THR A 196 -12.21 5.97 2.01
C THR A 196 -12.54 7.15 2.91
N SER A 197 -11.79 8.25 2.82
CA SER A 197 -12.04 9.44 3.66
C SER A 197 -13.32 10.20 3.31
N THR A 198 -13.97 9.93 2.16
CA THR A 198 -15.26 10.55 1.80
C THR A 198 -16.45 9.89 2.49
N GLU A 199 -16.41 8.57 2.71
CA GLU A 199 -17.55 7.80 3.22
C GLU A 199 -17.25 7.02 4.51
N GLY A 200 -15.98 6.81 4.80
CA GLY A 200 -15.51 6.00 5.91
C GLY A 200 -14.65 6.79 6.89
N LYS A 201 -14.11 6.06 7.85
CA LYS A 201 -13.23 6.59 8.88
C LYS A 201 -11.82 6.11 8.64
N VAL A 202 -10.88 7.03 8.64
CA VAL A 202 -9.45 6.75 8.50
C VAL A 202 -8.71 7.08 9.79
N GLY A 203 -7.64 6.35 10.07
CA GLY A 203 -6.83 6.61 11.24
C GLY A 203 -5.35 6.45 10.96
N TYR A 204 -4.55 7.04 11.82
CA TYR A 204 -3.10 6.96 11.77
C TYR A 204 -2.56 6.28 13.03
N LEU A 205 -1.93 5.12 12.85
CA LEU A 205 -1.25 4.40 13.91
C LEU A 205 0.23 4.82 13.94
N ASN A 206 0.60 5.60 14.97
CA ASN A 206 1.94 6.16 15.10
C ASN A 206 2.97 5.14 15.57
N LEU A 207 3.09 4.04 14.82
CA LEU A 207 4.09 2.99 15.02
C LEU A 207 4.78 2.71 13.67
N PRO A 208 6.12 2.68 13.61
CA PRO A 208 6.86 2.37 12.41
C PRO A 208 6.86 0.84 12.17
N LEU A 209 5.82 0.34 11.51
CA LEU A 209 5.58 -1.09 11.32
C LEU A 209 6.08 -1.64 9.98
N VAL A 210 6.77 -0.81 9.20
CA VAL A 210 7.39 -1.19 7.92
C VAL A 210 8.77 -0.57 7.81
N HIS A 211 9.72 -1.33 7.35
CA HIS A 211 11.00 -0.87 6.82
C HIS A 211 10.82 -0.61 5.33
N TYR A 212 10.64 0.65 4.96
CA TYR A 212 10.53 1.10 3.58
C TYR A 212 11.93 1.20 2.97
N ARG A 213 12.20 0.34 1.99
CA ARG A 213 13.51 0.33 1.33
C ARG A 213 13.61 1.43 0.30
N ARG A 214 14.70 2.21 0.39
CA ARG A 214 15.08 3.17 -0.63
C ARG A 214 16.31 2.71 -1.40
N HIS A 215 16.14 2.53 -2.70
CA HIS A 215 17.18 2.20 -3.67
C HIS A 215 16.94 2.96 -4.98
N GLY A 216 17.91 2.94 -5.91
CA GLY A 216 17.85 3.76 -7.13
C GLY A 216 16.75 3.39 -8.16
N LYS A 217 15.92 2.36 -7.87
CA LYS A 217 14.86 1.87 -8.78
C LYS A 217 13.45 1.98 -8.18
N ASN A 218 13.27 2.69 -7.07
CA ASN A 218 11.92 2.91 -6.54
C ASN A 218 11.07 3.70 -7.54
N VAL A 219 9.81 3.28 -7.72
CA VAL A 219 8.83 3.99 -8.55
C VAL A 219 8.39 5.30 -7.88
N SER A 220 8.28 5.30 -6.55
CA SER A 220 7.96 6.48 -5.75
C SER A 220 9.24 7.16 -5.22
N GLY A 221 9.37 8.42 -5.43
CA GLY A 221 10.54 9.19 -4.99
C GLY A 221 10.46 10.63 -5.46
N VAL A 222 11.56 11.34 -5.41
CA VAL A 222 11.73 12.74 -5.80
C VAL A 222 10.96 13.09 -7.10
N LEU A 223 10.58 14.35 -7.26
CA LEU A 223 9.91 14.95 -8.41
C LEU A 223 10.65 14.66 -9.75
N VAL A 224 10.62 13.40 -10.19
CA VAL A 224 11.30 12.98 -11.43
C VAL A 224 10.59 13.63 -12.61
N GLY A 225 11.36 14.33 -13.46
CA GLY A 225 10.83 15.01 -14.66
C GLY A 225 10.08 16.32 -14.37
N ILE A 226 10.19 16.87 -13.16
CA ILE A 226 9.66 18.20 -12.82
C ILE A 226 10.84 19.15 -12.65
N GLU A 227 11.11 19.93 -13.68
CA GLU A 227 12.21 20.91 -13.71
C GLU A 227 11.68 22.35 -13.72
N THR A 228 10.47 22.55 -14.20
CA THR A 228 9.85 23.87 -14.35
C THR A 228 8.54 23.99 -13.58
N LYS A 229 8.07 25.24 -13.40
CA LYS A 229 6.74 25.51 -12.86
C LYS A 229 5.63 24.90 -13.74
N GLU A 230 5.82 24.89 -15.06
CA GLU A 230 4.87 24.32 -16.00
C GLU A 230 4.78 22.80 -15.85
N ASP A 231 5.91 22.11 -15.69
CA ASP A 231 5.94 20.68 -15.40
C ASP A 231 5.19 20.37 -14.09
N TYR A 232 5.42 21.18 -13.05
CA TYR A 232 4.71 21.00 -11.78
C TYR A 232 3.20 21.15 -11.94
N ILE A 233 2.75 22.17 -12.68
CA ILE A 233 1.32 22.39 -12.95
C ILE A 233 0.77 21.17 -13.70
N ASN A 234 1.40 20.74 -14.79
CA ASN A 234 0.91 19.68 -15.66
C ASN A 234 0.94 18.30 -14.99
N GLN A 235 2.01 17.98 -14.26
CA GLN A 235 2.21 16.64 -13.69
C GLN A 235 1.67 16.47 -12.26
N ARG A 236 1.35 17.57 -11.56
CA ARG A 236 0.82 17.51 -10.20
C ARG A 236 -0.57 18.14 -10.11
N ILE A 237 -0.69 19.43 -10.35
CA ILE A 237 -1.96 20.13 -10.15
C ILE A 237 -3.04 19.59 -11.10
N MET A 238 -2.73 19.43 -12.38
CA MET A 238 -3.69 18.89 -13.35
C MET A 238 -4.07 17.44 -13.09
N HIS A 239 -3.13 16.62 -12.58
CA HIS A 239 -3.43 15.26 -12.17
C HIS A 239 -4.35 15.24 -10.94
N ASP A 240 -4.09 16.08 -9.93
CA ASP A 240 -4.97 16.18 -8.76
C ASP A 240 -6.37 16.65 -9.15
N LEU A 241 -6.51 17.61 -10.06
CA LEU A 241 -7.81 18.05 -10.59
C LEU A 241 -8.57 16.91 -11.30
N LYS A 242 -7.88 16.13 -12.15
CA LYS A 242 -8.48 14.96 -12.82
C LYS A 242 -8.86 13.86 -11.85
N MET A 243 -8.06 13.66 -10.79
CA MET A 243 -8.42 12.74 -9.71
C MET A 243 -9.70 13.19 -9.01
N ILE A 244 -9.87 14.50 -8.76
CA ILE A 244 -11.09 15.07 -8.17
C ILE A 244 -12.29 14.86 -9.11
N GLU A 245 -12.12 15.07 -10.41
CA GLU A 245 -13.18 14.78 -11.40
C GLU A 245 -13.61 13.32 -11.38
N ASP A 246 -12.66 12.38 -11.27
CA ASP A 246 -12.97 10.95 -11.13
C ASP A 246 -13.69 10.66 -9.81
N MET A 247 -13.29 11.30 -8.70
CA MET A 247 -14.00 11.21 -7.42
C MET A 247 -15.42 11.72 -7.51
N THR A 248 -15.66 12.90 -8.11
CA THR A 248 -17.01 13.49 -8.22
C THR A 248 -17.96 12.71 -9.14
N LYS A 249 -17.43 11.88 -10.06
CA LYS A 249 -18.26 10.95 -10.84
C LYS A 249 -18.64 9.71 -10.04
N LYS A 250 -17.87 9.41 -8.99
CA LYS A 250 -18.02 8.21 -8.19
C LYS A 250 -18.91 8.43 -6.96
N TYR A 251 -18.84 9.60 -6.37
CA TYR A 251 -19.54 10.04 -5.16
C TYR A 251 -20.42 11.26 -5.43
#